data_ec2d25c54d87f5a97ef0b388e13d5ac0
#
_entry.id   ec2d25c54d87f5a97ef0b388e13d5ac0
#
_cell.length_a   1.000
_cell.length_b   1.000
_cell.length_c   1.000
_cell.angle_alpha   90.00
_cell.angle_beta   90.00
_cell.angle_gamma   90.00
#
_symmetry.space_group_name_H-M   'P 1'
#
loop_
_entity.id
_entity.type
_entity.pdbx_description
1 polymer ?
#
loop_
_entity_poly.entity_id
_entity_poly.type
_entity_poly.pdbx_seq_one_letter_code
_entity_poly.pdbx_strand_id
1 'polypeptide(L)'
;MYQWSIKAGVAIAVGMVLVLSLWAWRWHDATSVHIYRTQLGQMQHVELSDGSSIDLNTESEVRVRYSDSLRYAQLVRGEALFKVSHNLARPFNVKANDATVRDLGTAFSVRIYDSNAAEVLVTEGSAEVASAIQTETLKAGDLATVRENHIYSRSLIEAEYRRKLGWTQGWLIFQGETLEEAIDEFNRYNRRKLVLLDPQLASMKVGGHFRVTDPESFALAMSLSPRVPMRSIHDGTDAEIIFLGRAAASIP
;
A
#
# COMPACT_ATOMS: atom_id res chain seq x y z
N MET A 1 39.83 54.74 22.18
CA MET A 1 39.70 53.29 22.55
C MET A 1 38.27 52.73 22.50
N TYR A 2 37.20 53.55 22.58
CA TYR A 2 35.82 53.08 22.68
C TYR A 2 35.19 52.52 21.38
N GLN A 3 35.67 52.95 20.21
CA GLN A 3 35.10 52.51 18.91
C GLN A 3 35.51 51.11 18.46
N TRP A 4 36.58 50.56 19.01
CA TRP A 4 37.03 49.19 18.65
C TRP A 4 36.20 48.12 19.36
N SER A 5 35.76 48.38 20.57
CA SER A 5 34.92 47.43 21.33
C SER A 5 33.52 47.27 20.76
N ILE A 6 32.95 48.34 20.18
CA ILE A 6 31.61 48.31 19.56
C ILE A 6 31.65 47.50 18.25
N LYS A 7 32.70 47.69 17.42
CA LYS A 7 32.85 46.95 16.16
C LYS A 7 33.09 45.45 16.41
N ALA A 8 33.83 45.07 17.44
CA ALA A 8 34.02 43.69 17.82
C ALA A 8 32.72 43.03 18.34
N GLY A 9 31.93 43.77 19.15
CA GLY A 9 30.64 43.30 19.63
C GLY A 9 29.61 43.07 18.51
N VAL A 10 29.55 43.97 17.53
CA VAL A 10 28.69 43.82 16.36
C VAL A 10 29.11 42.64 15.50
N ALA A 11 30.38 42.41 15.26
CA ALA A 11 30.88 41.27 14.48
C ALA A 11 30.55 39.93 15.14
N ILE A 12 30.66 39.82 16.47
CA ILE A 12 30.27 38.63 17.24
C ILE A 12 28.77 38.39 17.17
N ALA A 13 27.94 39.42 17.30
CA ALA A 13 26.48 39.30 17.22
C ALA A 13 26.02 38.84 15.83
N VAL A 14 26.59 39.41 14.75
CA VAL A 14 26.31 39.00 13.38
C VAL A 14 26.76 37.55 13.15
N GLY A 15 27.91 37.16 13.63
CA GLY A 15 28.40 35.77 13.56
C GLY A 15 27.45 34.79 14.27
N MET A 16 26.96 35.15 15.45
CA MET A 16 26.02 34.33 16.21
C MET A 16 24.65 34.18 15.53
N VAL A 17 24.14 35.27 14.93
CA VAL A 17 22.89 35.21 14.14
C VAL A 17 23.04 34.35 12.90
N LEU A 18 24.18 34.40 12.20
CA LEU A 18 24.44 33.54 11.04
C LEU A 18 24.55 32.08 11.44
N VAL A 19 25.22 31.76 12.53
CA VAL A 19 25.30 30.38 13.05
C VAL A 19 23.93 29.87 13.49
N LEU A 20 23.16 30.66 14.19
CA LEU A 20 21.79 30.32 14.62
C LEU A 20 20.84 30.15 13.44
N SER A 21 20.94 31.02 12.42
CA SER A 21 20.10 30.87 11.22
C SER A 21 20.49 29.67 10.36
N LEU A 22 21.77 29.35 10.22
CA LEU A 22 22.25 28.14 9.57
C LEU A 22 21.82 26.89 10.36
N TRP A 23 21.87 26.93 11.68
CA TRP A 23 21.43 25.84 12.56
C TRP A 23 19.91 25.65 12.48
N ALA A 24 19.11 26.74 12.52
CA ALA A 24 17.67 26.71 12.36
C ALA A 24 17.25 26.23 10.96
N TRP A 25 17.96 26.65 9.90
CA TRP A 25 17.71 26.20 8.53
C TRP A 25 17.97 24.69 8.39
N ARG A 26 19.09 24.22 8.96
CA ARG A 26 19.43 22.79 9.00
C ARG A 26 18.42 21.95 9.79
N TRP A 27 17.81 22.50 10.84
CA TRP A 27 16.75 21.85 11.61
C TRP A 27 15.41 21.86 10.87
N HIS A 28 15.15 22.86 10.07
CA HIS A 28 13.89 22.97 9.33
C HIS A 28 13.82 21.96 8.17
N ASP A 29 14.93 21.73 7.47
CA ASP A 29 15.01 20.73 6.40
C ASP A 29 14.95 19.27 6.93
N ALA A 30 15.37 19.04 8.16
CA ALA A 30 15.48 17.70 8.76
C ALA A 30 14.14 17.03 9.11
N THR A 31 12.98 17.70 8.91
CA THR A 31 11.66 17.20 9.35
C THR A 31 10.56 17.32 8.32
N SER A 32 10.89 17.49 7.04
CA SER A 32 9.86 17.54 6.01
C SER A 32 9.15 16.19 5.87
N VAL A 33 7.81 16.20 5.96
CA VAL A 33 6.97 15.03 5.69
C VAL A 33 6.44 15.14 4.27
N HIS A 34 6.81 14.21 3.42
CA HIS A 34 6.26 14.09 2.07
C HIS A 34 5.08 13.12 2.08
N ILE A 35 3.95 13.54 1.52
CA ILE A 35 2.73 12.73 1.48
C ILE A 35 2.43 12.38 0.03
N TYR A 36 2.35 11.08 -0.25
CA TYR A 36 1.99 10.52 -1.55
C TYR A 36 0.63 9.86 -1.45
N ARG A 37 -0.26 10.12 -2.43
CA ARG A 37 -1.64 9.63 -2.43
C ARG A 37 -2.07 9.23 -3.82
N THR A 38 -2.80 8.15 -3.89
CA THR A 38 -3.51 7.72 -5.10
C THR A 38 -5.02 7.79 -4.90
N GLN A 39 -5.72 8.07 -5.99
CA GLN A 39 -7.18 8.02 -6.04
C GLN A 39 -7.65 6.60 -6.41
N LEU A 40 -8.97 6.39 -6.37
CA LEU A 40 -9.59 5.14 -6.82
C LEU A 40 -9.18 4.81 -8.27
N GLY A 41 -8.65 3.61 -8.49
CA GLY A 41 -8.15 3.12 -9.78
C GLY A 41 -6.79 3.67 -10.19
N GLN A 42 -6.23 4.65 -9.46
CA GLN A 42 -4.92 5.21 -9.74
C GLN A 42 -3.82 4.36 -9.10
N MET A 43 -2.74 4.16 -9.84
CA MET A 43 -1.47 3.66 -9.34
C MET A 43 -0.39 4.70 -9.60
N GLN A 44 0.61 4.79 -8.74
CA GLN A 44 1.67 5.79 -8.85
C GLN A 44 3.02 5.20 -8.45
N HIS A 45 4.02 5.41 -9.30
CA HIS A 45 5.41 5.17 -8.99
C HIS A 45 6.06 6.45 -8.44
N VAL A 46 6.81 6.34 -7.35
CA VAL A 46 7.51 7.45 -6.70
C VAL A 46 8.94 7.05 -6.43
N GLU A 47 9.87 7.83 -6.94
CA GLU A 47 11.28 7.74 -6.55
C GLU A 47 11.54 8.63 -5.34
N LEU A 48 12.28 8.10 -4.37
CA LEU A 48 12.63 8.77 -3.13
C LEU A 48 14.07 9.29 -3.19
N SER A 49 14.36 10.29 -2.35
CA SER A 49 15.64 11.00 -2.34
C SER A 49 16.86 10.13 -1.97
N ASP A 50 16.64 8.96 -1.36
CA ASP A 50 17.67 8.00 -0.99
C ASP A 50 17.92 6.90 -2.05
N GLY A 51 17.26 7.00 -3.21
CA GLY A 51 17.30 6.01 -4.28
C GLY A 51 16.37 4.81 -4.07
N SER A 52 15.55 4.83 -3.02
CA SER A 52 14.44 3.88 -2.85
C SER A 52 13.27 4.28 -3.75
N SER A 53 12.36 3.35 -4.04
CA SER A 53 11.11 3.67 -4.73
C SER A 53 9.89 3.04 -4.06
N ILE A 54 8.73 3.64 -4.32
CA ILE A 54 7.44 3.17 -3.84
C ILE A 54 6.48 3.09 -5.03
N ASP A 55 5.91 1.91 -5.25
CA ASP A 55 4.76 1.75 -6.12
C ASP A 55 3.49 1.77 -5.25
N LEU A 56 2.66 2.82 -5.36
CA LEU A 56 1.40 2.93 -4.64
C LEU A 56 0.27 2.32 -5.47
N ASN A 57 -0.53 1.46 -4.83
CA ASN A 57 -1.73 0.91 -5.41
C ASN A 57 -2.92 1.87 -5.28
N THR A 58 -4.11 1.47 -5.72
CA THR A 58 -5.36 2.24 -5.63
C THR A 58 -5.64 2.72 -4.20
N GLU A 59 -6.20 3.94 -4.04
CA GLU A 59 -6.63 4.55 -2.77
C GLU A 59 -5.61 4.48 -1.62
N SER A 60 -4.33 4.57 -1.95
CA SER A 60 -3.25 4.45 -0.98
C SER A 60 -2.75 5.81 -0.51
N GLU A 61 -2.27 5.88 0.73
CA GLU A 61 -1.60 7.04 1.30
C GLU A 61 -0.33 6.58 2.02
N VAL A 62 0.81 7.11 1.58
CA VAL A 62 2.11 6.90 2.24
C VAL A 62 2.68 8.26 2.67
N ARG A 63 3.10 8.34 3.91
CA ARG A 63 3.81 9.48 4.48
C ARG A 63 5.27 9.12 4.68
N VAL A 64 6.16 9.83 4.03
CA VAL A 64 7.61 9.58 4.10
C VAL A 64 8.28 10.70 4.87
N ARG A 65 9.20 10.32 5.77
CA ARG A 65 10.00 11.24 6.57
C ARG A 65 11.44 10.81 6.54
N TYR A 66 12.30 11.73 6.13
CA TYR A 66 13.74 11.56 6.15
C TYR A 66 14.41 12.51 7.12
N SER A 67 15.50 12.05 7.74
CA SER A 67 16.48 12.88 8.44
C SER A 67 17.86 12.25 8.24
N ASP A 68 18.90 12.89 8.79
CA ASP A 68 20.27 12.36 8.74
C ASP A 68 20.39 10.94 9.33
N SER A 69 19.53 10.58 10.27
CA SER A 69 19.52 9.28 10.98
C SER A 69 18.29 8.40 10.69
N LEU A 70 17.26 8.92 10.03
CA LEU A 70 15.98 8.23 9.89
C LEU A 70 15.56 8.13 8.43
N ARG A 71 15.19 6.91 7.99
CA ARG A 71 14.42 6.64 6.79
C ARG A 71 13.12 5.97 7.24
N TYR A 72 12.03 6.73 7.20
CA TYR A 72 10.75 6.28 7.74
C TYR A 72 9.62 6.54 6.76
N ALA A 73 8.80 5.53 6.56
CA ALA A 73 7.53 5.65 5.85
C ALA A 73 6.39 5.13 6.72
N GLN A 74 5.22 5.68 6.55
CA GLN A 74 3.98 5.19 7.14
C GLN A 74 2.97 4.95 6.03
N LEU A 75 2.58 3.70 5.82
CA LEU A 75 1.38 3.37 5.05
C LEU A 75 0.18 3.65 5.95
N VAL A 76 -0.61 4.67 5.60
CA VAL A 76 -1.79 5.09 6.36
C VAL A 76 -3.00 4.26 5.96
N ARG A 77 -3.11 3.92 4.67
CA ARG A 77 -4.16 3.09 4.08
C ARG A 77 -3.73 2.56 2.73
N GLY A 78 -4.43 1.53 2.25
CA GLY A 78 -4.24 0.95 0.93
C GLY A 78 -3.09 -0.05 0.88
N GLU A 79 -2.32 0.00 -0.19
CA GLU A 79 -1.25 -0.97 -0.49
C GLU A 79 -0.10 -0.29 -1.22
N ALA A 80 1.13 -0.65 -0.86
CA ALA A 80 2.32 -0.14 -1.51
C ALA A 80 3.42 -1.20 -1.56
N LEU A 81 4.15 -1.25 -2.69
CA LEU A 81 5.39 -2.01 -2.84
C LEU A 81 6.57 -1.06 -2.65
N PHE A 82 7.41 -1.38 -1.68
CA PHE A 82 8.64 -0.65 -1.36
C PHE A 82 9.83 -1.40 -1.97
N LYS A 83 10.66 -0.70 -2.73
CA LYS A 83 11.98 -1.17 -3.19
C LYS A 83 13.02 -0.29 -2.53
N VAL A 84 13.69 -0.83 -1.53
CA VAL A 84 14.54 -0.06 -0.63
C VAL A 84 16.00 -0.12 -1.07
N SER A 85 16.61 1.05 -1.23
CA SER A 85 18.03 1.18 -1.50
C SER A 85 18.86 0.69 -0.31
N HIS A 86 19.85 -0.16 -0.57
CA HIS A 86 20.66 -0.79 0.47
C HIS A 86 21.48 0.23 1.28
N ASN A 87 21.27 0.25 2.60
CA ASN A 87 22.02 1.10 3.52
C ASN A 87 21.98 0.53 4.95
N LEU A 88 23.04 -0.17 5.33
CA LEU A 88 23.17 -0.78 6.66
C LEU A 88 23.23 0.24 7.80
N ALA A 89 23.77 1.44 7.55
CA ALA A 89 23.92 2.47 8.56
C ALA A 89 22.58 3.16 8.90
N ARG A 90 21.61 3.16 7.98
CA ARG A 90 20.31 3.79 8.15
C ARG A 90 19.20 2.84 7.67
N PRO A 91 18.65 2.00 8.53
CA PRO A 91 17.53 1.13 8.20
C PRO A 91 16.32 1.94 7.68
N PHE A 92 15.58 1.36 6.73
CA PHE A 92 14.31 1.91 6.27
C PHE A 92 13.18 1.27 7.10
N ASN A 93 12.38 2.08 7.76
CA ASN A 93 11.30 1.59 8.60
C ASN A 93 9.95 1.94 7.96
N VAL A 94 9.08 0.95 7.79
CA VAL A 94 7.71 1.16 7.32
C VAL A 94 6.73 0.76 8.43
N LYS A 95 5.90 1.72 8.84
CA LYS A 95 4.80 1.48 9.79
C LYS A 95 3.49 1.30 9.02
N ALA A 96 2.73 0.26 9.39
CA ALA A 96 1.38 0.02 8.88
C ALA A 96 0.55 -0.62 10.01
N ASN A 97 -0.43 0.09 10.55
CA ASN A 97 -1.17 -0.34 11.75
C ASN A 97 -0.22 -0.79 12.87
N ASP A 98 -0.39 -2.01 13.37
CA ASP A 98 0.47 -2.59 14.41
C ASP A 98 1.81 -3.11 13.86
N ALA A 99 1.93 -3.30 12.54
CA ALA A 99 3.15 -3.79 11.91
C ALA A 99 4.19 -2.69 11.77
N THR A 100 5.45 -3.03 12.02
CA THR A 100 6.63 -2.25 11.64
C THR A 100 7.56 -3.16 10.86
N VAL A 101 7.88 -2.79 9.63
CA VAL A 101 8.86 -3.47 8.80
C VAL A 101 10.16 -2.69 8.87
N ARG A 102 11.23 -3.35 9.29
CA ARG A 102 12.60 -2.81 9.27
C ARG A 102 13.40 -3.49 8.18
N ASP A 103 13.90 -2.68 7.28
CA ASP A 103 14.58 -3.14 6.09
C ASP A 103 15.94 -2.49 5.89
N LEU A 104 16.90 -3.26 5.35
CA LEU A 104 18.27 -2.83 5.09
C LEU A 104 18.59 -2.71 3.59
N GLY A 105 17.67 -3.08 2.71
CA GLY A 105 17.86 -3.05 1.26
C GLY A 105 17.24 -4.26 0.57
N THR A 106 15.92 -4.31 0.55
CA THR A 106 15.10 -5.38 0.01
C THR A 106 13.91 -4.82 -0.77
N ALA A 107 13.05 -5.69 -1.28
CA ALA A 107 11.75 -5.28 -1.78
C ALA A 107 10.65 -6.03 -1.03
N PHE A 108 9.58 -5.30 -0.66
CA PHE A 108 8.44 -5.87 0.05
C PHE A 108 7.16 -5.05 -0.19
N SER A 109 6.03 -5.74 -0.24
CA SER A 109 4.70 -5.13 -0.31
C SER A 109 4.08 -5.07 1.08
N VAL A 110 3.37 -3.98 1.36
CA VAL A 110 2.56 -3.82 2.57
C VAL A 110 1.14 -3.44 2.17
N ARG A 111 0.15 -4.15 2.72
CA ARG A 111 -1.28 -3.88 2.49
C ARG A 111 -2.01 -3.78 3.83
N ILE A 112 -2.82 -2.74 3.98
CA ILE A 112 -3.76 -2.58 5.09
C ILE A 112 -5.14 -3.03 4.60
N TYR A 113 -5.74 -4.03 5.27
CA TYR A 113 -7.08 -4.51 4.96
C TYR A 113 -8.16 -3.73 5.71
N ASP A 114 -7.91 -3.52 7.00
CA ASP A 114 -8.79 -2.79 7.92
C ASP A 114 -7.95 -2.10 9.01
N SER A 115 -8.59 -1.48 9.98
CA SER A 115 -7.88 -0.78 11.08
C SER A 115 -7.00 -1.69 11.94
N ASN A 116 -7.19 -3.01 11.89
CA ASN A 116 -6.56 -3.96 12.82
C ASN A 116 -5.62 -4.94 12.13
N ALA A 117 -5.56 -4.98 10.80
CA ALA A 117 -4.76 -5.95 10.06
C ALA A 117 -3.89 -5.30 8.99
N ALA A 118 -2.60 -5.66 9.00
CA ALA A 118 -1.65 -5.35 7.94
C ALA A 118 -0.98 -6.64 7.44
N GLU A 119 -0.79 -6.73 6.13
CA GLU A 119 -0.10 -7.84 5.48
C GLU A 119 1.22 -7.34 4.91
N VAL A 120 2.28 -8.11 5.10
CA VAL A 120 3.63 -7.84 4.61
C VAL A 120 4.10 -9.04 3.79
N LEU A 121 4.42 -8.82 2.53
CA LEU A 121 5.00 -9.81 1.62
C LEU A 121 6.41 -9.38 1.24
N VAL A 122 7.42 -10.16 1.62
CA VAL A 122 8.79 -9.92 1.16
C VAL A 122 8.97 -10.46 -0.25
N THR A 123 9.41 -9.60 -1.18
CA THR A 123 9.56 -9.96 -2.59
C THR A 123 11.01 -10.23 -2.98
N GLU A 124 11.97 -9.54 -2.31
CA GLU A 124 13.40 -9.74 -2.50
C GLU A 124 14.13 -9.57 -1.18
N GLY A 125 15.17 -10.40 -0.94
CA GLY A 125 16.03 -10.32 0.24
C GLY A 125 15.34 -10.80 1.52
N SER A 126 15.51 -10.05 2.62
CA SER A 126 14.90 -10.35 3.92
C SER A 126 14.61 -9.08 4.71
N ALA A 127 13.48 -9.03 5.40
CA ALA A 127 13.06 -7.92 6.23
C ALA A 127 12.62 -8.41 7.62
N GLU A 128 12.83 -7.58 8.63
CA GLU A 128 12.34 -7.82 9.99
C GLU A 128 10.94 -7.21 10.11
N VAL A 129 9.96 -8.02 10.49
CA VAL A 129 8.60 -7.59 10.79
C VAL A 129 8.39 -7.65 12.29
N ALA A 130 8.00 -6.53 12.88
CA ALA A 130 7.77 -6.39 14.31
C ALA A 130 6.38 -5.86 14.61
N SER A 131 5.81 -6.34 15.69
CA SER A 131 4.64 -5.80 16.39
C SER A 131 5.03 -5.32 17.78
N ALA A 132 4.07 -4.94 18.64
CA ALA A 132 4.37 -4.57 20.01
C ALA A 132 4.91 -5.74 20.86
N ILE A 133 4.60 -6.99 20.50
CA ILE A 133 4.91 -8.18 21.33
C ILE A 133 5.73 -9.25 20.60
N GLN A 134 5.87 -9.16 19.28
CA GLN A 134 6.55 -10.18 18.47
C GLN A 134 7.47 -9.52 17.44
N THR A 135 8.53 -10.24 17.06
CA THR A 135 9.42 -9.88 15.97
C THR A 135 9.79 -11.13 15.21
N GLU A 136 9.74 -11.06 13.88
CA GLU A 136 10.05 -12.18 13.00
C GLU A 136 10.85 -11.69 11.78
N THR A 137 11.80 -12.49 11.31
CA THR A 137 12.54 -12.22 10.06
C THR A 137 11.93 -13.02 8.93
N LEU A 138 11.42 -12.31 7.93
CA LEU A 138 10.85 -12.87 6.71
C LEU A 138 11.87 -12.85 5.59
N LYS A 139 11.78 -13.83 4.69
CA LYS A 139 12.58 -13.95 3.46
C LYS A 139 11.70 -13.77 2.24
N ALA A 140 12.33 -13.58 1.09
CA ALA A 140 11.62 -13.53 -0.20
C ALA A 140 10.68 -14.73 -0.36
N GLY A 141 9.41 -14.46 -0.67
CA GLY A 141 8.33 -15.44 -0.75
C GLY A 141 7.52 -15.61 0.55
N ASP A 142 7.98 -15.06 1.68
CA ASP A 142 7.23 -15.14 2.93
C ASP A 142 6.21 -14.00 3.04
N LEU A 143 5.04 -14.37 3.55
CA LEU A 143 3.91 -13.48 3.85
C LEU A 143 3.66 -13.50 5.35
N ALA A 144 3.58 -12.33 5.97
CA ALA A 144 3.10 -12.18 7.34
C ALA A 144 1.81 -11.35 7.38
N THR A 145 0.85 -11.78 8.17
CA THR A 145 -0.31 -10.99 8.57
C THR A 145 -0.13 -10.60 10.03
N VAL A 146 -0.11 -9.29 10.28
CA VAL A 146 -0.04 -8.73 11.64
C VAL A 146 -1.45 -8.26 12.03
N ARG A 147 -2.00 -8.85 13.07
CA ARG A 147 -3.33 -8.54 13.60
C ARG A 147 -3.29 -8.58 15.11
N GLU A 148 -3.81 -7.55 15.77
CA GLU A 148 -3.86 -7.46 17.24
C GLU A 148 -2.50 -7.74 17.89
N ASN A 149 -1.43 -7.18 17.31
CA ASN A 149 -0.03 -7.37 17.68
C ASN A 149 0.53 -8.80 17.53
N HIS A 150 -0.22 -9.76 16.96
CA HIS A 150 0.29 -11.09 16.64
C HIS A 150 0.74 -11.15 15.17
N ILE A 151 1.84 -11.88 14.94
CA ILE A 151 2.39 -12.12 13.61
C ILE A 151 2.08 -13.56 13.22
N TYR A 152 1.41 -13.74 12.08
CA TYR A 152 1.11 -15.02 11.46
C TYR A 152 1.83 -15.07 10.13
N SER A 153 2.86 -15.89 10.02
CA SER A 153 3.67 -15.98 8.81
C SER A 153 3.55 -17.33 8.12
N ARG A 154 3.72 -17.33 6.80
CA ARG A 154 3.83 -18.51 5.96
C ARG A 154 4.58 -18.19 4.68
N SER A 155 5.19 -19.19 4.07
CA SER A 155 5.72 -19.07 2.72
C SER A 155 4.62 -19.25 1.68
N LEU A 156 4.66 -18.42 0.63
CA LEU A 156 3.74 -18.50 -0.50
C LEU A 156 4.27 -19.48 -1.55
N ILE A 157 3.36 -20.20 -2.19
CA ILE A 157 3.67 -20.86 -3.45
C ILE A 157 3.74 -19.82 -4.58
N GLU A 158 4.46 -20.13 -5.66
CA GLU A 158 4.70 -19.21 -6.79
C GLU A 158 3.41 -18.61 -7.37
N ALA A 159 2.33 -19.38 -7.42
CA ALA A 159 1.03 -18.92 -7.92
C ALA A 159 0.41 -17.83 -7.04
N GLU A 160 0.43 -18.02 -5.71
CA GLU A 160 -0.05 -17.02 -4.75
C GLU A 160 0.80 -15.75 -4.78
N TYR A 161 2.12 -15.92 -4.87
CA TYR A 161 3.07 -14.82 -4.98
C TYR A 161 2.77 -13.95 -6.21
N ARG A 162 2.65 -14.54 -7.40
CA ARG A 162 2.29 -13.81 -8.63
C ARG A 162 0.94 -13.12 -8.54
N ARG A 163 -0.04 -13.75 -7.92
CA ARG A 163 -1.35 -13.16 -7.70
C ARG A 163 -1.27 -11.89 -6.84
N LYS A 164 -0.57 -11.96 -5.71
CA LYS A 164 -0.39 -10.82 -4.80
C LYS A 164 0.27 -9.62 -5.46
N LEU A 165 1.15 -9.83 -6.43
CA LEU A 165 1.89 -8.78 -7.13
C LEU A 165 1.31 -8.41 -8.50
N GLY A 166 0.25 -9.07 -8.95
CA GLY A 166 -0.34 -8.84 -10.27
C GLY A 166 -0.72 -7.37 -10.52
N TRP A 167 -1.17 -6.68 -9.47
CA TRP A 167 -1.55 -5.28 -9.55
C TRP A 167 -0.41 -4.35 -9.99
N THR A 168 0.84 -4.68 -9.68
CA THR A 168 2.00 -3.88 -10.12
C THR A 168 2.13 -3.82 -11.65
N GLN A 169 1.48 -4.74 -12.35
CA GLN A 169 1.40 -4.82 -13.81
C GLN A 169 -0.02 -4.52 -14.34
N GLY A 170 -0.94 -4.08 -13.47
CA GLY A 170 -2.32 -3.77 -13.80
C GLY A 170 -3.22 -4.99 -13.98
N TRP A 171 -2.89 -6.11 -13.33
CA TRP A 171 -3.66 -7.35 -13.42
C TRP A 171 -4.21 -7.79 -12.07
N LEU A 172 -5.45 -8.31 -12.09
CA LEU A 172 -6.01 -9.19 -11.08
C LEU A 172 -5.90 -10.63 -11.60
N ILE A 173 -5.29 -11.49 -10.79
CA ILE A 173 -5.05 -12.89 -11.12
C ILE A 173 -5.82 -13.73 -10.12
N PHE A 174 -6.73 -14.57 -10.60
CA PHE A 174 -7.53 -15.48 -9.78
C PHE A 174 -7.19 -16.93 -10.13
N GLN A 175 -7.03 -17.78 -9.11
CA GLN A 175 -6.63 -19.18 -9.26
C GLN A 175 -7.38 -20.07 -8.26
N GLY A 176 -8.67 -19.80 -8.07
CA GLY A 176 -9.52 -20.54 -7.13
C GLY A 176 -9.99 -19.69 -5.95
N GLU A 177 -9.89 -18.38 -6.04
CA GLU A 177 -10.58 -17.44 -5.15
C GLU A 177 -12.08 -17.58 -5.30
N THR A 178 -12.82 -17.18 -4.28
CA THR A 178 -14.27 -17.12 -4.37
C THR A 178 -14.73 -15.95 -5.25
N LEU A 179 -15.94 -16.06 -5.79
CA LEU A 179 -16.54 -14.97 -6.56
C LEU A 179 -16.68 -13.70 -5.71
N GLU A 180 -17.01 -13.84 -4.42
CA GLU A 180 -17.09 -12.73 -3.49
C GLU A 180 -15.74 -12.03 -3.31
N GLU A 181 -14.66 -12.80 -3.06
CA GLU A 181 -13.30 -12.25 -2.95
C GLU A 181 -12.86 -11.53 -4.25
N ALA A 182 -13.21 -12.09 -5.40
CA ALA A 182 -12.90 -11.48 -6.69
C ALA A 182 -13.68 -10.18 -6.92
N ILE A 183 -14.96 -10.14 -6.57
CA ILE A 183 -15.80 -8.94 -6.63
C ILE A 183 -15.23 -7.85 -5.73
N ASP A 184 -14.87 -8.19 -4.50
CA ASP A 184 -14.29 -7.24 -3.54
C ASP A 184 -12.98 -6.65 -4.07
N GLU A 185 -12.13 -7.49 -4.67
CA GLU A 185 -10.87 -7.02 -5.24
C GLU A 185 -11.09 -6.10 -6.45
N PHE A 186 -12.02 -6.41 -7.37
CA PHE A 186 -12.40 -5.49 -8.46
C PHE A 186 -12.96 -4.18 -7.93
N ASN A 187 -13.79 -4.23 -6.91
CA ASN A 187 -14.43 -3.06 -6.32
C ASN A 187 -13.44 -2.09 -5.66
N ARG A 188 -12.24 -2.53 -5.33
CA ARG A 188 -11.14 -1.66 -4.88
C ARG A 188 -10.64 -0.70 -5.96
N TYR A 189 -10.71 -1.10 -7.24
CA TYR A 189 -10.12 -0.34 -8.35
C TYR A 189 -11.14 0.49 -9.12
N ASN A 190 -12.41 0.18 -9.04
CA ASN A 190 -13.40 0.65 -9.99
C ASN A 190 -14.53 1.46 -9.32
N ARG A 191 -14.97 2.53 -9.99
CA ARG A 191 -16.20 3.24 -9.63
C ARG A 191 -17.42 2.40 -9.95
N ARG A 192 -17.38 1.73 -11.12
CA ARG A 192 -18.40 0.75 -11.51
C ARG A 192 -18.27 -0.48 -10.62
N LYS A 193 -19.27 -0.65 -9.74
CA LYS A 193 -19.24 -1.71 -8.73
C LYS A 193 -19.87 -2.99 -9.24
N LEU A 194 -19.24 -4.09 -8.93
CA LEU A 194 -19.80 -5.42 -9.06
C LEU A 194 -20.61 -5.73 -7.80
N VAL A 195 -21.84 -6.20 -7.97
CA VAL A 195 -22.74 -6.57 -6.86
C VAL A 195 -23.24 -7.99 -7.08
N LEU A 196 -23.01 -8.85 -6.11
CA LEU A 196 -23.52 -10.20 -6.10
C LEU A 196 -24.96 -10.22 -5.57
N LEU A 197 -25.92 -10.57 -6.43
CA LEU A 197 -27.34 -10.65 -6.05
C LEU A 197 -27.72 -11.97 -5.40
N ASP A 198 -27.02 -13.05 -5.76
CA ASP A 198 -27.28 -14.41 -5.26
C ASP A 198 -26.16 -14.83 -4.30
N PRO A 199 -26.41 -14.82 -2.97
CA PRO A 199 -25.42 -15.21 -1.98
C PRO A 199 -24.93 -16.67 -2.15
N GLN A 200 -25.69 -17.54 -2.81
CA GLN A 200 -25.27 -18.93 -3.04
C GLN A 200 -24.08 -19.02 -3.99
N LEU A 201 -23.85 -17.98 -4.81
CA LEU A 201 -22.71 -17.89 -5.71
C LEU A 201 -21.44 -17.36 -5.03
N ALA A 202 -21.53 -16.83 -3.81
CA ALA A 202 -20.39 -16.22 -3.11
C ALA A 202 -19.17 -17.14 -3.05
N SER A 203 -19.38 -18.41 -2.74
CA SER A 203 -18.30 -19.43 -2.64
C SER A 203 -17.89 -20.04 -3.97
N MET A 204 -18.49 -19.65 -5.10
CA MET A 204 -18.11 -20.15 -6.43
C MET A 204 -16.65 -19.81 -6.71
N LYS A 205 -15.88 -20.82 -7.13
CA LYS A 205 -14.47 -20.61 -7.44
C LYS A 205 -14.28 -20.01 -8.83
N VAL A 206 -13.45 -19.00 -8.90
CA VAL A 206 -13.14 -18.26 -10.12
C VAL A 206 -11.65 -18.37 -10.47
N GLY A 207 -11.35 -18.24 -11.75
CA GLY A 207 -10.00 -18.24 -12.27
C GLY A 207 -9.88 -17.36 -13.51
N GLY A 208 -8.68 -16.87 -13.76
CA GLY A 208 -8.38 -16.04 -14.92
C GLY A 208 -7.53 -14.83 -14.58
N HIS A 209 -7.14 -14.11 -15.64
CA HIS A 209 -6.36 -12.89 -15.55
C HIS A 209 -7.18 -11.76 -16.14
N PHE A 210 -7.41 -10.71 -15.37
CA PHE A 210 -8.24 -9.58 -15.77
C PHE A 210 -7.51 -8.26 -15.52
N ARG A 211 -7.77 -7.25 -16.33
CA ARG A 211 -7.28 -5.89 -16.05
C ARG A 211 -7.98 -5.33 -14.82
N VAL A 212 -7.23 -4.69 -13.93
CA VAL A 212 -7.77 -4.09 -12.69
C VAL A 212 -8.89 -3.09 -12.97
N THR A 213 -8.87 -2.43 -14.14
CA THR A 213 -9.81 -1.40 -14.56
C THR A 213 -10.96 -1.91 -15.43
N ASP A 214 -11.10 -3.23 -15.59
CA ASP A 214 -12.09 -3.82 -16.51
C ASP A 214 -13.01 -4.83 -15.79
N PRO A 215 -13.91 -4.35 -14.90
CA PRO A 215 -14.87 -5.19 -14.22
C PRO A 215 -15.92 -5.79 -15.16
N GLU A 216 -16.14 -5.17 -16.35
CA GLU A 216 -17.09 -5.69 -17.33
C GLU A 216 -16.63 -6.98 -17.95
N SER A 217 -15.37 -7.05 -18.42
CA SER A 217 -14.81 -8.29 -18.97
C SER A 217 -14.86 -9.43 -17.95
N PHE A 218 -14.63 -9.13 -16.64
CA PHE A 218 -14.80 -10.12 -15.59
C PHE A 218 -16.26 -10.57 -15.48
N ALA A 219 -17.20 -9.63 -15.37
CA ALA A 219 -18.64 -9.95 -15.26
C ALA A 219 -19.13 -10.74 -16.48
N LEU A 220 -18.71 -10.37 -17.69
CA LEU A 220 -19.04 -11.07 -18.91
C LEU A 220 -18.48 -12.51 -18.88
N ALA A 221 -17.24 -12.71 -18.47
CA ALA A 221 -16.65 -14.04 -18.33
C ALA A 221 -17.43 -14.91 -17.33
N MET A 222 -17.85 -14.33 -16.19
CA MET A 222 -18.68 -15.04 -15.21
C MET A 222 -20.07 -15.39 -15.78
N SER A 223 -20.66 -14.51 -16.61
CA SER A 223 -21.98 -14.72 -17.21
C SER A 223 -22.03 -15.81 -18.30
N LEU A 224 -20.88 -16.29 -18.76
CA LEU A 224 -20.81 -17.50 -19.61
C LEU A 224 -21.33 -18.75 -18.85
N SER A 225 -21.32 -18.72 -17.53
CA SER A 225 -22.02 -19.73 -16.73
C SER A 225 -23.50 -19.37 -16.63
N PRO A 226 -24.43 -20.28 -17.00
CA PRO A 226 -25.88 -20.03 -16.85
C PRO A 226 -26.35 -19.76 -15.41
N ARG A 227 -25.50 -20.07 -14.42
CA ARG A 227 -25.75 -19.81 -13.00
C ARG A 227 -25.50 -18.35 -12.60
N VAL A 228 -24.75 -17.61 -13.39
CA VAL A 228 -24.30 -16.23 -13.08
C VAL A 228 -24.79 -15.27 -14.16
N PRO A 229 -26.11 -15.06 -14.34
CA PRO A 229 -26.58 -14.07 -15.29
C PRO A 229 -26.07 -12.68 -14.87
N MET A 230 -25.69 -11.89 -15.84
CA MET A 230 -25.23 -10.53 -15.66
C MET A 230 -26.33 -9.52 -16.00
N ARG A 231 -26.47 -8.46 -15.22
CA ARG A 231 -27.31 -7.32 -15.52
C ARG A 231 -26.56 -6.03 -15.17
N SER A 232 -26.49 -5.10 -16.11
CA SER A 232 -25.94 -3.76 -15.87
C SER A 232 -27.08 -2.76 -15.74
N ILE A 233 -27.00 -1.86 -14.79
CA ILE A 233 -27.92 -0.73 -14.62
C ILE A 233 -27.09 0.53 -14.61
N HIS A 234 -27.47 1.46 -15.50
CA HIS A 234 -26.97 2.82 -15.52
C HIS A 234 -28.04 3.69 -14.86
N ASP A 235 -27.75 4.21 -13.66
CA ASP A 235 -28.73 4.98 -12.86
C ASP A 235 -28.77 6.47 -13.20
N GLY A 236 -28.04 6.87 -14.28
CA GLY A 236 -27.96 8.28 -14.70
C GLY A 236 -26.98 9.12 -13.86
N THR A 237 -26.39 8.56 -12.82
CA THR A 237 -25.22 9.11 -12.12
C THR A 237 -23.95 8.46 -12.70
N ASP A 238 -22.77 9.00 -12.41
CA ASP A 238 -21.48 8.39 -12.82
C ASP A 238 -21.23 6.98 -12.20
N ALA A 239 -22.15 6.49 -11.39
CA ALA A 239 -22.06 5.18 -10.74
C ALA A 239 -22.85 4.14 -11.55
N GLU A 240 -22.15 3.31 -12.28
CA GLU A 240 -22.71 2.15 -12.96
C GLU A 240 -22.54 0.91 -12.10
N ILE A 241 -23.63 0.13 -11.94
CA ILE A 241 -23.63 -1.09 -11.13
C ILE A 241 -23.81 -2.29 -12.06
N ILE A 242 -22.92 -3.27 -11.93
CA ILE A 242 -23.02 -4.55 -12.62
C ILE A 242 -23.48 -5.60 -11.62
N PHE A 243 -24.66 -6.15 -11.83
CA PHE A 243 -25.21 -7.21 -10.99
C PHE A 243 -24.85 -8.59 -11.54
N LEU A 244 -24.44 -9.48 -10.66
CA LEU A 244 -24.15 -10.88 -10.94
C LEU A 244 -25.11 -11.78 -10.17
N GLY A 245 -25.68 -12.76 -10.86
CA GLY A 245 -26.66 -13.68 -10.28
C GLY A 245 -28.10 -13.19 -10.39
N ARG A 246 -29.04 -14.01 -9.91
CA ARG A 246 -30.46 -13.69 -9.84
C ARG A 246 -30.77 -13.13 -8.46
N ALA A 247 -31.57 -12.09 -8.39
CA ALA A 247 -32.16 -11.69 -7.12
C ALA A 247 -32.96 -12.89 -6.55
N ALA A 248 -32.78 -13.17 -5.26
CA ALA A 248 -33.66 -14.12 -4.59
C ALA A 248 -35.08 -13.68 -4.85
N ALA A 249 -35.92 -14.59 -5.39
CA ALA A 249 -37.34 -14.31 -5.53
C ALA A 249 -37.82 -13.91 -4.13
N SER A 250 -38.33 -12.68 -3.99
CA SER A 250 -39.02 -12.28 -2.78
C SER A 250 -40.14 -13.31 -2.57
N ILE A 251 -39.95 -14.13 -1.55
CA ILE A 251 -41.01 -15.03 -1.07
C ILE A 251 -42.17 -14.10 -0.70
N PRO A 252 -43.38 -14.34 -1.24
CA PRO A 252 -44.53 -13.47 -1.04
C PRO A 252 -44.95 -13.39 0.43
#